data_ae96ece6234d1b85071fd265a701b601
#
_entry.id   ae96ece6234d1b85071fd265a701b601
#
_cell.length_a   1.000
_cell.length_b   1.000
_cell.length_c   1.000
_cell.angle_alpha   90.00
_cell.angle_beta   90.00
_cell.angle_gamma   90.00
#
_symmetry.space_group_name_H-M   'P 1'
#
loop_
_entity.id
_entity.type
_entity.pdbx_description
1 polymer ?
#
loop_
_entity_poly.entity_id
_entity_poly.type
_entity_poly.pdbx_seq_one_letter_code
_entity_poly.pdbx_strand_id
1 'polypeptide(L)'
;VLDLHRAGRWHGTAPVAESADAPMPPRLFARLPAAYDTVYFKMLRLGVVAFAAWGLSELAAPVVTISPFVLCLVFGVIATSVGFLEREPLRKANAFGFTVLILMVFIFDGLKRATPEMLGQLAVPLVTIIAIGLVGMYIASWIVGRLLGITPAMAFACSLTALYGFPADYIITKDVIDTLTDDAAEREALTAHLLPPMLVAGFVTVTMVSVVLAGLFVGLIG
;
A
#
# COMPACT_ATOMS: atom_id res chain seq x y z
N VAL A 1 -8.48 -3.87 -19.00
CA VAL A 1 -8.64 -5.27 -18.61
C VAL A 1 -10.05 -5.75 -18.91
N LEU A 2 -11.11 -5.08 -18.41
CA LEU A 2 -12.51 -5.42 -18.68
C LEU A 2 -12.83 -5.54 -20.18
N ASP A 3 -12.35 -4.61 -21.00
CA ASP A 3 -12.59 -4.64 -22.46
C ASP A 3 -11.79 -5.74 -23.16
N LEU A 4 -10.59 -6.05 -22.65
CA LEU A 4 -9.77 -7.13 -23.17
C LEU A 4 -10.33 -8.50 -22.78
N HIS A 5 -10.84 -8.63 -21.56
CA HIS A 5 -11.51 -9.83 -21.07
C HIS A 5 -12.80 -10.10 -21.86
N ARG A 6 -13.68 -9.09 -22.00
CA ARG A 6 -14.93 -9.21 -22.79
C ARG A 6 -14.67 -9.49 -24.28
N ALA A 7 -13.56 -9.05 -24.81
CA ALA A 7 -13.17 -9.32 -26.19
C ALA A 7 -12.49 -10.69 -26.38
N GLY A 8 -12.31 -11.50 -25.34
CA GLY A 8 -11.60 -12.78 -25.39
C GLY A 8 -10.13 -12.67 -25.81
N ARG A 9 -9.57 -11.46 -25.80
CA ARG A 9 -8.20 -11.18 -26.23
C ARG A 9 -7.18 -11.15 -25.10
N TRP A 10 -7.65 -11.31 -23.87
CA TRP A 10 -6.77 -11.41 -22.73
C TRP A 10 -6.48 -12.89 -22.48
N HIS A 11 -5.41 -13.37 -23.08
CA HIS A 11 -4.82 -14.65 -22.73
C HIS A 11 -3.79 -14.34 -21.63
N GLY A 12 -4.25 -14.37 -20.38
CA GLY A 12 -3.37 -14.23 -19.24
C GLY A 12 -2.32 -15.34 -19.24
N THR A 13 -1.22 -15.10 -19.93
CA THR A 13 0.02 -15.72 -19.49
C THR A 13 0.23 -15.13 -18.12
N ALA A 14 0.01 -15.95 -17.07
CA ALA A 14 0.45 -15.58 -15.74
C ALA A 14 1.84 -14.99 -15.91
N PRO A 15 2.10 -13.72 -15.51
CA PRO A 15 3.46 -13.29 -15.42
C PRO A 15 4.07 -14.36 -14.53
N VAL A 16 4.99 -15.13 -15.10
CA VAL A 16 5.80 -16.07 -14.35
C VAL A 16 6.15 -15.28 -13.12
N ALA A 17 5.82 -15.83 -11.96
CA ALA A 17 5.99 -15.17 -10.67
C ALA A 17 7.49 -14.94 -10.45
N GLU A 18 8.04 -13.98 -11.16
CA GLU A 18 9.44 -13.53 -11.08
C GLU A 18 9.73 -12.99 -9.69
N SER A 19 8.66 -12.69 -8.95
CA SER A 19 8.75 -12.34 -7.53
C SER A 19 8.76 -13.53 -6.58
N ALA A 20 8.36 -14.74 -7.01
CA ALA A 20 8.42 -15.93 -6.15
C ALA A 20 9.79 -16.61 -6.20
N ASP A 21 10.51 -16.51 -7.31
CA ASP A 21 11.81 -17.15 -7.53
C ASP A 21 13.02 -16.20 -7.39
N ALA A 22 12.82 -14.92 -7.06
CA ALA A 22 13.95 -14.10 -6.66
C ALA A 22 14.63 -14.76 -5.44
N PRO A 23 15.97 -15.02 -5.50
CA PRO A 23 16.66 -15.69 -4.42
C PRO A 23 16.33 -15.00 -3.10
N MET A 24 15.72 -15.74 -2.17
CA MET A 24 15.40 -15.19 -0.86
C MET A 24 16.72 -14.77 -0.21
N PRO A 25 16.84 -13.54 0.28
CA PRO A 25 18.02 -13.15 1.02
C PRO A 25 18.25 -14.16 2.15
N PRO A 26 19.53 -14.48 2.49
CA PRO A 26 19.85 -15.44 3.51
C PRO A 26 19.13 -15.07 4.81
N ARG A 27 18.33 -15.97 5.34
CA ARG A 27 17.61 -15.74 6.59
C ARG A 27 18.61 -15.68 7.73
N LEU A 28 18.65 -14.57 8.44
CA LEU A 28 19.52 -14.41 9.61
C LEU A 28 19.26 -15.52 10.66
N PHE A 29 18.03 -16.02 10.70
CA PHE A 29 17.55 -17.05 11.62
C PHE A 29 17.38 -18.43 10.97
N ALA A 30 17.97 -18.68 9.80
CA ALA A 30 17.84 -19.98 9.11
C ALA A 30 18.38 -21.17 9.91
N ARG A 31 19.23 -20.91 10.92
CA ARG A 31 19.82 -21.94 11.83
C ARG A 31 18.98 -22.17 13.09
N LEU A 32 17.91 -21.43 13.32
CA LEU A 32 17.06 -21.66 14.48
C LEU A 32 16.27 -22.97 14.30
N PRO A 33 16.12 -23.78 15.38
CA PRO A 33 15.27 -24.97 15.35
C PRO A 33 13.84 -24.57 14.92
N ALA A 34 13.17 -25.45 14.17
CA ALA A 34 11.81 -25.25 13.68
C ALA A 34 10.79 -24.95 14.80
N ALA A 35 11.09 -25.38 16.03
CA ALA A 35 10.26 -25.07 17.20
C ALA A 35 10.14 -23.56 17.50
N TYR A 36 11.09 -22.74 17.06
CA TYR A 36 11.07 -21.29 17.25
C TYR A 36 10.47 -20.53 16.04
N ASP A 37 10.19 -21.19 14.92
CA ASP A 37 9.56 -20.58 13.76
C ASP A 37 8.02 -20.42 13.95
N THR A 38 7.66 -19.83 15.06
CA THR A 38 6.26 -19.62 15.47
C THR A 38 5.71 -18.30 14.94
N VAL A 39 4.37 -18.21 14.84
CA VAL A 39 3.63 -16.98 14.53
C VAL A 39 4.06 -15.84 15.47
N TYR A 40 4.20 -16.12 16.76
CA TYR A 40 4.58 -15.14 17.77
C TYR A 40 5.98 -14.59 17.54
N PHE A 41 6.93 -15.43 17.14
CA PHE A 41 8.29 -14.99 16.86
C PHE A 41 8.35 -14.12 15.59
N LYS A 42 7.54 -14.43 14.56
CA LYS A 42 7.42 -13.59 13.36
C LYS A 42 6.83 -12.21 13.69
N MET A 43 5.78 -12.19 14.51
CA MET A 43 5.17 -10.95 14.98
C MET A 43 6.10 -10.15 15.89
N LEU A 44 6.85 -10.80 16.77
CA LEU A 44 7.84 -10.14 17.61
C LEU A 44 8.91 -9.43 16.77
N ARG A 45 9.47 -10.09 15.76
CA ARG A 45 10.46 -9.47 14.86
C ARG A 45 9.91 -8.25 14.14
N LEU A 46 8.65 -8.35 13.66
CA LEU A 46 7.96 -7.21 13.04
C LEU A 46 7.77 -6.06 14.04
N GLY A 47 7.34 -6.39 15.28
CA GLY A 47 7.19 -5.42 16.36
C GLY A 47 8.50 -4.73 16.74
N VAL A 48 9.62 -5.46 16.77
CA VAL A 48 10.94 -4.88 17.02
C VAL A 48 11.32 -3.86 15.95
N VAL A 49 11.09 -4.15 14.69
CA VAL A 49 11.37 -3.22 13.58
C VAL A 49 10.48 -1.98 13.68
N ALA A 50 9.20 -2.15 13.97
CA ALA A 50 8.27 -1.03 14.14
C ALA A 50 8.66 -0.16 15.35
N PHE A 51 9.03 -0.78 16.48
CA PHE A 51 9.46 -0.07 17.68
C PHE A 51 10.78 0.69 17.46
N ALA A 52 11.73 0.08 16.75
CA ALA A 52 12.98 0.75 16.39
C ALA A 52 12.74 1.99 15.49
N ALA A 53 11.83 1.86 14.54
CA ALA A 53 11.45 2.98 13.66
C ALA A 53 10.77 4.11 14.44
N TRP A 54 9.85 3.77 15.35
CA TRP A 54 9.19 4.73 16.22
C TRP A 54 10.20 5.41 17.16
N GLY A 55 11.05 4.64 17.83
CA GLY A 55 12.09 5.16 18.71
C GLY A 55 13.07 6.11 18.02
N LEU A 56 13.47 5.79 16.78
CA LEU A 56 14.31 6.69 15.99
C LEU A 56 13.56 7.98 15.60
N SER A 57 12.27 7.89 15.29
CA SER A 57 11.45 9.07 15.00
C SER A 57 11.40 10.03 16.19
N GLU A 58 11.19 9.50 17.42
CA GLU A 58 11.20 10.30 18.64
C GLU A 58 12.57 10.90 18.96
N LEU A 59 13.64 10.14 18.79
CA LEU A 59 15.01 10.61 19.00
C LEU A 59 15.41 11.70 17.98
N ALA A 60 14.92 11.61 16.76
CA ALA A 60 15.21 12.60 15.70
C ALA A 60 14.33 13.86 15.82
N ALA A 61 13.19 13.78 16.50
CA ALA A 61 12.19 14.85 16.59
C ALA A 61 12.77 16.25 16.97
N PRO A 62 13.81 16.38 17.84
CA PRO A 62 14.39 17.68 18.17
C PRO A 62 15.14 18.33 17.01
N VAL A 63 15.59 17.56 16.03
CA VAL A 63 16.41 18.03 14.89
C VAL A 63 15.63 18.02 13.59
N VAL A 64 14.90 16.93 13.33
CA VAL A 64 14.11 16.74 12.10
C VAL A 64 12.87 15.93 12.42
N THR A 65 11.71 16.44 12.04
CA THR A 65 10.44 15.69 12.15
C THR A 65 10.31 14.69 11.01
N ILE A 66 10.64 13.43 11.28
CA ILE A 66 10.48 12.34 10.32
C ILE A 66 9.27 11.50 10.75
N SER A 67 8.34 11.29 9.82
CA SER A 67 7.19 10.43 10.11
C SER A 67 7.62 9.01 10.49
N PRO A 68 7.13 8.45 11.61
CA PRO A 68 7.44 7.08 12.02
C PRO A 68 7.02 6.05 10.97
N PHE A 69 5.99 6.33 10.17
CA PHE A 69 5.54 5.44 9.10
C PHE A 69 6.56 5.32 7.96
N VAL A 70 7.22 6.43 7.60
CA VAL A 70 8.31 6.41 6.61
C VAL A 70 9.50 5.60 7.12
N LEU A 71 9.86 5.77 8.39
CA LEU A 71 10.93 5.00 9.01
C LEU A 71 10.58 3.51 9.10
N CYS A 72 9.33 3.16 9.42
CA CYS A 72 8.86 1.77 9.39
C CYS A 72 9.02 1.13 8.01
N LEU A 73 8.73 1.87 6.94
CA LEU A 73 8.91 1.39 5.57
C LEU A 73 10.40 1.14 5.26
N VAL A 74 11.26 2.12 5.55
CA VAL A 74 12.70 2.02 5.32
C VAL A 74 13.30 0.88 6.13
N PHE A 75 12.99 0.79 7.42
CA PHE A 75 13.48 -0.26 8.29
C PHE A 75 12.91 -1.63 7.90
N GLY A 76 11.67 -1.70 7.44
CA GLY A 76 11.07 -2.91 6.89
C GLY A 76 11.83 -3.44 5.67
N VAL A 77 12.17 -2.56 4.73
CA VAL A 77 12.98 -2.91 3.55
C VAL A 77 14.37 -3.36 3.97
N ILE A 78 15.06 -2.63 4.85
CA ILE A 78 16.39 -2.99 5.36
C ILE A 78 16.33 -4.35 6.09
N ALA A 79 15.37 -4.52 7.00
CA ALA A 79 15.21 -5.75 7.77
C ALA A 79 14.92 -6.97 6.88
N THR A 80 14.17 -6.77 5.79
CA THR A 80 13.91 -7.82 4.80
C THR A 80 15.15 -8.12 3.96
N SER A 81 15.91 -7.11 3.53
CA SER A 81 17.13 -7.29 2.73
C SER A 81 18.25 -7.98 3.51
N VAL A 82 18.39 -7.68 4.80
CA VAL A 82 19.33 -8.34 5.72
C VAL A 82 18.86 -9.75 6.12
N GLY A 83 17.60 -10.11 5.84
CA GLY A 83 17.04 -11.41 6.21
C GLY A 83 16.56 -11.48 7.67
N PHE A 84 16.41 -10.34 8.35
CA PHE A 84 15.82 -10.28 9.69
C PHE A 84 14.30 -10.50 9.62
N LEU A 85 13.62 -9.90 8.62
CA LEU A 85 12.22 -10.17 8.30
C LEU A 85 12.11 -11.10 7.10
N GLU A 86 11.09 -11.93 7.12
CA GLU A 86 10.68 -12.71 5.95
C GLU A 86 9.88 -11.86 4.99
N ARG A 87 9.81 -12.26 3.73
CA ARG A 87 8.84 -11.69 2.80
C ARG A 87 7.42 -12.05 3.27
N GLU A 88 6.53 -11.07 3.28
CA GLU A 88 5.13 -11.20 3.69
C GLU A 88 4.95 -11.79 5.11
N PRO A 89 5.61 -11.24 6.15
CA PRO A 89 5.62 -11.83 7.49
C PRO A 89 4.21 -11.94 8.08
N LEU A 90 3.31 -10.98 7.82
CA LEU A 90 1.93 -10.99 8.30
C LEU A 90 1.08 -12.11 7.67
N ARG A 91 1.28 -12.39 6.38
CA ARG A 91 0.57 -13.50 5.69
C ARG A 91 1.06 -14.85 6.20
N LYS A 92 2.37 -15.02 6.34
CA LYS A 92 2.97 -16.25 6.90
C LYS A 92 2.61 -16.47 8.36
N ALA A 93 2.37 -15.41 9.11
CA ALA A 93 1.88 -15.48 10.48
C ALA A 93 0.35 -15.65 10.56
N ASN A 94 -0.36 -15.74 9.43
CA ASN A 94 -1.84 -15.73 9.37
C ASN A 94 -2.47 -14.55 10.15
N ALA A 95 -1.74 -13.44 10.27
CA ALA A 95 -2.11 -12.27 11.06
C ALA A 95 -2.52 -11.06 10.20
N PHE A 96 -2.49 -11.21 8.85
CA PHE A 96 -2.76 -10.10 7.93
C PHE A 96 -4.14 -9.51 8.13
N GLY A 97 -5.20 -10.34 8.15
CA GLY A 97 -6.57 -9.88 8.35
C GLY A 97 -6.79 -9.17 9.69
N PHE A 98 -6.21 -9.71 10.76
CA PHE A 98 -6.27 -9.10 12.08
C PHE A 98 -5.56 -7.73 12.12
N THR A 99 -4.40 -7.62 11.47
CA THR A 99 -3.66 -6.35 11.39
C THR A 99 -4.42 -5.31 10.57
N VAL A 100 -5.08 -5.71 9.48
CA VAL A 100 -5.97 -4.82 8.70
C VAL A 100 -7.14 -4.34 9.54
N LEU A 101 -7.74 -5.21 10.34
CA LEU A 101 -8.82 -4.84 11.27
C LEU A 101 -8.35 -3.77 12.28
N ILE A 102 -7.19 -3.98 12.91
CA ILE A 102 -6.60 -3.00 13.85
C ILE A 102 -6.34 -1.67 13.14
N LEU A 103 -5.81 -1.70 11.92
CA LEU A 103 -5.57 -0.48 11.13
C LEU A 103 -6.87 0.26 10.84
N MET A 104 -7.96 -0.45 10.51
CA MET A 104 -9.29 0.14 10.31
C MET A 104 -9.80 0.82 11.58
N VAL A 105 -9.68 0.15 12.74
CA VAL A 105 -10.05 0.74 14.03
C VAL A 105 -9.26 2.02 14.31
N PHE A 106 -7.96 2.03 14.01
CA PHE A 106 -7.10 3.21 14.16
C PHE A 106 -7.53 4.37 13.24
N ILE A 107 -7.91 4.07 11.99
CA ILE A 107 -8.43 5.08 11.05
C ILE A 107 -9.74 5.68 11.57
N PHE A 108 -10.67 4.84 12.04
CA PHE A 108 -11.94 5.30 12.62
C PHE A 108 -11.75 6.10 13.90
N ASP A 109 -10.71 5.79 14.69
CA ASP A 109 -10.36 6.58 15.87
C ASP A 109 -10.07 8.05 15.52
N GLY A 110 -9.44 8.30 14.36
CA GLY A 110 -9.20 9.66 13.84
C GLY A 110 -10.49 10.46 13.58
N LEU A 111 -11.61 9.79 13.33
CA LEU A 111 -12.91 10.43 13.08
C LEU A 111 -13.68 10.86 14.33
N LYS A 112 -13.20 10.52 15.53
CA LYS A 112 -13.89 10.88 16.79
C LYS A 112 -14.16 12.38 16.97
N ARG A 113 -13.33 13.22 16.35
CA ARG A 113 -13.43 14.69 16.45
C ARG A 113 -14.26 15.31 15.34
N ALA A 114 -14.74 14.51 14.38
CA ALA A 114 -15.57 15.00 13.31
C ALA A 114 -16.99 15.24 13.81
N THR A 115 -17.42 16.50 13.84
CA THR A 115 -18.81 16.87 14.16
C THR A 115 -19.63 16.98 12.86
N PRO A 116 -20.96 16.78 12.91
CA PRO A 116 -21.83 16.97 11.75
C PRO A 116 -21.71 18.38 11.14
N GLU A 117 -21.54 19.41 11.96
CA GLU A 117 -21.36 20.81 11.54
C GLU A 117 -20.05 20.98 10.78
N MET A 118 -18.96 20.41 11.27
CA MET A 118 -17.65 20.41 10.61
C MET A 118 -17.72 19.69 9.26
N LEU A 119 -18.40 18.53 9.20
CA LEU A 119 -18.60 17.80 7.95
C LEU A 119 -19.41 18.62 6.94
N GLY A 120 -20.47 19.30 7.38
CA GLY A 120 -21.27 20.19 6.54
C GLY A 120 -20.47 21.34 5.94
N GLN A 121 -19.61 21.97 6.74
CA GLN A 121 -18.74 23.07 6.28
C GLN A 121 -17.66 22.61 5.30
N LEU A 122 -17.12 21.40 5.50
CA LEU A 122 -16.06 20.85 4.67
C LEU A 122 -16.59 20.13 3.42
N ALA A 123 -17.88 19.79 3.35
CA ALA A 123 -18.43 18.98 2.27
C ALA A 123 -18.21 19.63 0.88
N VAL A 124 -18.55 20.91 0.75
CA VAL A 124 -18.43 21.62 -0.55
C VAL A 124 -16.96 21.80 -0.97
N PRO A 125 -16.05 22.31 -0.12
CA PRO A 125 -14.63 22.38 -0.47
C PRO A 125 -14.04 21.01 -0.79
N LEU A 126 -14.38 19.98 -0.01
CA LEU A 126 -13.86 18.63 -0.19
C LEU A 126 -14.28 18.05 -1.54
N VAL A 127 -15.58 18.11 -1.87
CA VAL A 127 -16.10 17.62 -3.16
C VAL A 127 -15.46 18.37 -4.33
N THR A 128 -15.29 19.68 -4.19
CA THR A 128 -14.67 20.51 -5.23
C THR A 128 -13.21 20.13 -5.47
N ILE A 129 -12.44 19.97 -4.40
CA ILE A 129 -11.02 19.57 -4.48
C ILE A 129 -10.90 18.16 -5.08
N ILE A 130 -11.74 17.22 -4.65
CA ILE A 130 -11.76 15.86 -5.20
C ILE A 130 -12.10 15.88 -6.70
N ALA A 131 -13.13 16.65 -7.11
CA ALA A 131 -13.53 16.73 -8.52
C ALA A 131 -12.42 17.31 -9.41
N ILE A 132 -11.80 18.41 -8.98
CA ILE A 132 -10.68 19.02 -9.70
C ILE A 132 -9.48 18.07 -9.71
N GLY A 133 -9.18 17.42 -8.59
CA GLY A 133 -8.12 16.45 -8.46
C GLY A 133 -8.30 15.24 -9.39
N LEU A 134 -9.52 14.71 -9.50
CA LEU A 134 -9.86 13.61 -10.41
C LEU A 134 -9.59 13.98 -11.88
N VAL A 135 -10.00 15.18 -12.30
CA VAL A 135 -9.75 15.67 -13.65
C VAL A 135 -8.24 15.81 -13.90
N GLY A 136 -7.52 16.41 -12.96
CA GLY A 136 -6.06 16.55 -13.05
C GLY A 136 -5.34 15.22 -13.10
N MET A 137 -5.72 14.26 -12.24
CA MET A 137 -5.17 12.91 -12.25
C MET A 137 -5.47 12.16 -13.55
N TYR A 138 -6.67 12.32 -14.11
CA TYR A 138 -7.01 11.71 -15.40
C TYR A 138 -6.12 12.22 -16.52
N ILE A 139 -5.94 13.55 -16.63
CA ILE A 139 -5.09 14.17 -17.64
C ILE A 139 -3.63 13.73 -17.47
N ALA A 140 -3.09 13.80 -16.23
CA ALA A 140 -1.74 13.39 -15.92
C ALA A 140 -1.51 11.90 -16.23
N SER A 141 -2.44 11.04 -15.84
CA SER A 141 -2.37 9.60 -16.10
C SER A 141 -2.42 9.26 -17.59
N TRP A 142 -3.18 10.03 -18.36
CA TRP A 142 -3.23 9.85 -19.82
C TRP A 142 -1.87 10.19 -20.47
N ILE A 143 -1.23 11.29 -20.02
CA ILE A 143 0.09 11.69 -20.53
C ILE A 143 1.15 10.67 -20.09
N VAL A 144 1.22 10.37 -18.80
CA VAL A 144 2.24 9.47 -18.23
C VAL A 144 2.05 8.04 -18.75
N GLY A 145 0.81 7.56 -18.86
CA GLY A 145 0.52 6.24 -19.41
C GLY A 145 1.05 6.08 -20.83
N ARG A 146 0.88 7.12 -21.68
CA ARG A 146 1.44 7.12 -23.03
C ARG A 146 2.96 7.14 -23.07
N LEU A 147 3.59 7.91 -22.18
CA LEU A 147 5.05 8.01 -22.11
C LEU A 147 5.70 6.70 -21.64
N LEU A 148 5.06 6.01 -20.70
CA LEU A 148 5.57 4.75 -20.14
C LEU A 148 5.10 3.50 -20.89
N GLY A 149 4.28 3.63 -21.92
CA GLY A 149 3.72 2.48 -22.65
C GLY A 149 2.69 1.66 -21.85
N ILE A 150 2.14 2.25 -20.77
CA ILE A 150 1.10 1.65 -19.94
C ILE A 150 -0.26 2.14 -20.45
N THR A 151 -1.28 1.28 -20.37
CA THR A 151 -2.63 1.71 -20.75
C THR A 151 -3.09 2.88 -19.88
N PRO A 152 -3.66 3.96 -20.44
CA PRO A 152 -4.13 5.11 -19.67
C PRO A 152 -5.12 4.73 -18.55
N ALA A 153 -5.94 3.71 -18.78
CA ALA A 153 -6.86 3.19 -17.78
C ALA A 153 -6.12 2.60 -16.58
N MET A 154 -5.03 1.85 -16.79
CA MET A 154 -4.22 1.30 -15.70
C MET A 154 -3.47 2.41 -14.96
N ALA A 155 -2.88 3.37 -15.69
CA ALA A 155 -2.22 4.51 -15.09
C ALA A 155 -3.20 5.34 -14.24
N PHE A 156 -4.42 5.55 -14.71
CA PHE A 156 -5.46 6.25 -13.95
C PHE A 156 -5.93 5.46 -12.73
N ALA A 157 -6.14 4.15 -12.87
CA ALA A 157 -6.50 3.31 -11.73
C ALA A 157 -5.42 3.33 -10.63
N CYS A 158 -4.13 3.26 -11.00
CA CYS A 158 -3.03 3.43 -10.06
C CYS A 158 -3.03 4.82 -9.40
N SER A 159 -3.32 5.90 -10.14
CA SER A 159 -3.36 7.24 -9.55
C SER A 159 -4.54 7.45 -8.60
N LEU A 160 -5.68 6.77 -8.84
CA LEU A 160 -6.83 6.83 -7.93
C LEU A 160 -6.53 6.24 -6.54
N THR A 161 -5.56 5.34 -6.41
CA THR A 161 -5.16 4.81 -5.09
C THR A 161 -4.65 5.90 -4.15
N ALA A 162 -4.21 7.05 -4.69
CA ALA A 162 -3.84 8.23 -3.92
C ALA A 162 -4.99 8.82 -3.08
N LEU A 163 -6.25 8.55 -3.45
CA LEU A 163 -7.42 9.05 -2.74
C LEU A 163 -7.77 8.24 -1.50
N TYR A 164 -7.46 6.95 -1.49
CA TYR A 164 -7.89 6.06 -0.42
C TYR A 164 -6.75 5.23 0.19
N GLY A 165 -5.70 4.91 -0.56
CA GLY A 165 -4.52 4.19 -0.06
C GLY A 165 -4.80 2.82 0.55
N PHE A 166 -3.78 2.25 1.19
CA PHE A 166 -3.93 0.99 1.92
C PHE A 166 -4.71 1.18 3.23
N PRO A 167 -5.62 0.26 3.61
CA PRO A 167 -5.90 -1.05 3.01
C PRO A 167 -7.03 -1.06 1.98
N ALA A 168 -7.65 0.08 1.69
CA ALA A 168 -8.81 0.13 0.82
C ALA A 168 -8.46 -0.27 -0.63
N ASP A 169 -7.28 0.11 -1.13
CA ASP A 169 -6.77 -0.29 -2.43
C ASP A 169 -6.67 -1.82 -2.58
N TYR A 170 -6.20 -2.51 -1.53
CA TYR A 170 -6.16 -3.97 -1.51
C TYR A 170 -7.57 -4.59 -1.58
N ILE A 171 -8.47 -4.10 -0.73
CA ILE A 171 -9.83 -4.64 -0.63
C ILE A 171 -10.59 -4.42 -1.95
N ILE A 172 -10.58 -3.18 -2.45
CA ILE A 172 -11.28 -2.82 -3.70
C ILE A 172 -10.72 -3.60 -4.89
N THR A 173 -9.38 -3.69 -5.00
CA THR A 173 -8.76 -4.41 -6.11
C THR A 173 -9.13 -5.89 -6.08
N LYS A 174 -9.13 -6.52 -4.90
CA LYS A 174 -9.56 -7.91 -4.76
C LYS A 174 -11.02 -8.11 -5.09
N ASP A 175 -11.90 -7.26 -4.57
CA ASP A 175 -13.34 -7.30 -4.84
C ASP A 175 -13.63 -7.20 -6.35
N VAL A 176 -12.96 -6.27 -7.03
CA VAL A 176 -13.07 -6.14 -8.49
C VAL A 176 -12.62 -7.41 -9.21
N ILE A 177 -11.48 -7.99 -8.80
CA ILE A 177 -10.97 -9.23 -9.40
C ILE A 177 -11.98 -10.39 -9.20
N ASP A 178 -12.50 -10.53 -7.99
CA ASP A 178 -13.44 -11.60 -7.63
C ASP A 178 -14.79 -11.47 -8.37
N THR A 179 -15.17 -10.25 -8.78
CA THR A 179 -16.37 -10.02 -9.62
C THR A 179 -16.13 -10.24 -11.12
N LEU A 180 -14.87 -10.27 -11.56
CA LEU A 180 -14.54 -10.41 -12.99
C LEU A 180 -14.55 -11.86 -13.48
N THR A 181 -14.17 -12.79 -12.62
CA THR A 181 -14.06 -14.21 -13.00
C THR A 181 -14.27 -15.15 -11.81
N ASP A 182 -14.91 -16.28 -12.10
CA ASP A 182 -15.06 -17.40 -11.16
C ASP A 182 -13.93 -18.43 -11.31
N ASP A 183 -13.12 -18.35 -12.38
CA ASP A 183 -12.00 -19.25 -12.61
C ASP A 183 -10.83 -18.90 -11.68
N ALA A 184 -10.38 -19.89 -10.91
CA ALA A 184 -9.30 -19.73 -9.94
C ALA A 184 -7.97 -19.37 -10.61
N ALA A 185 -7.63 -19.93 -11.76
CA ALA A 185 -6.38 -19.67 -12.46
C ALA A 185 -6.36 -18.25 -13.05
N GLU A 186 -7.48 -17.82 -13.62
CA GLU A 186 -7.63 -16.46 -14.14
C GLU A 186 -7.62 -15.41 -13.02
N ARG A 187 -8.26 -15.70 -11.89
CA ARG A 187 -8.24 -14.86 -10.69
C ARG A 187 -6.82 -14.68 -10.15
N GLU A 188 -6.03 -15.75 -10.10
CA GLU A 188 -4.64 -15.68 -9.67
C GLU A 188 -3.79 -14.82 -10.63
N ALA A 189 -3.95 -14.99 -11.94
CA ALA A 189 -3.27 -14.20 -12.96
C ALA A 189 -3.65 -12.71 -12.88
N LEU A 190 -4.94 -12.40 -12.70
CA LEU A 190 -5.41 -11.02 -12.51
C LEU A 190 -4.84 -10.40 -11.24
N THR A 191 -4.82 -11.16 -10.16
CA THR A 191 -4.27 -10.71 -8.86
C THR A 191 -2.79 -10.41 -9.00
N ALA A 192 -2.01 -11.29 -9.63
CA ALA A 192 -0.58 -11.08 -9.86
C ALA A 192 -0.28 -9.87 -10.75
N HIS A 193 -1.17 -9.53 -11.68
CA HIS A 193 -0.96 -8.41 -12.58
C HIS A 193 -1.45 -7.06 -12.00
N LEU A 194 -2.59 -7.04 -11.34
CA LEU A 194 -3.24 -5.80 -10.89
C LEU A 194 -2.83 -5.37 -9.48
N LEU A 195 -2.71 -6.32 -8.56
CA LEU A 195 -2.52 -6.00 -7.15
C LEU A 195 -1.18 -5.30 -6.85
N PRO A 196 -0.01 -5.75 -7.38
CA PRO A 196 1.26 -5.11 -7.07
C PRO A 196 1.34 -3.63 -7.46
N PRO A 197 1.00 -3.21 -8.70
CA PRO A 197 1.07 -1.81 -9.06
C PRO A 197 0.09 -0.93 -8.29
N MET A 198 -1.11 -1.44 -7.95
CA MET A 198 -2.08 -0.72 -7.13
C MET A 198 -1.55 -0.47 -5.72
N LEU A 199 -1.02 -1.51 -5.06
CA LEU A 199 -0.45 -1.39 -3.72
C LEU A 199 0.75 -0.45 -3.70
N VAL A 200 1.68 -0.59 -4.66
CA VAL A 200 2.86 0.29 -4.73
C VAL A 200 2.43 1.74 -4.93
N ALA A 201 1.49 2.00 -5.84
CA ALA A 201 0.98 3.34 -6.07
C ALA A 201 0.32 3.93 -4.82
N GLY A 202 -0.54 3.17 -4.13
CA GLY A 202 -1.19 3.58 -2.89
C GLY A 202 -0.18 3.89 -1.77
N PHE A 203 0.81 3.01 -1.56
CA PHE A 203 1.83 3.24 -0.55
C PHE A 203 2.70 4.46 -0.87
N VAL A 204 3.19 4.60 -2.09
CA VAL A 204 4.07 5.72 -2.46
C VAL A 204 3.34 7.04 -2.36
N THR A 205 2.12 7.13 -2.86
CA THR A 205 1.37 8.40 -2.89
C THR A 205 0.85 8.80 -1.50
N VAL A 206 0.25 7.89 -0.76
CA VAL A 206 -0.39 8.21 0.53
C VAL A 206 0.63 8.32 1.66
N THR A 207 1.71 7.54 1.65
CA THR A 207 2.70 7.60 2.74
C THR A 207 3.85 8.55 2.47
N MET A 208 4.54 8.41 1.34
CA MET A 208 5.75 9.21 1.08
C MET A 208 5.43 10.59 0.54
N VAL A 209 4.67 10.64 -0.57
CA VAL A 209 4.42 11.91 -1.28
C VAL A 209 3.54 12.83 -0.43
N SER A 210 2.53 12.30 0.24
CA SER A 210 1.63 13.10 1.09
C SER A 210 2.36 13.74 2.27
N VAL A 211 3.28 13.02 2.91
CA VAL A 211 4.08 13.55 4.03
C VAL A 211 5.02 14.65 3.56
N VAL A 212 5.69 14.46 2.42
CA VAL A 212 6.56 15.48 1.84
C VAL A 212 5.76 16.74 1.47
N LEU A 213 4.63 16.56 0.78
CA LEU A 213 3.77 17.69 0.41
C LEU A 213 3.20 18.42 1.64
N ALA A 214 2.71 17.66 2.64
CA ALA A 214 2.24 18.24 3.88
C ALA A 214 3.33 19.07 4.58
N GLY A 215 4.55 18.55 4.63
CA GLY A 215 5.71 19.27 5.18
C GLY A 215 6.01 20.57 4.44
N LEU A 216 5.94 20.56 3.10
CA LEU A 216 6.13 21.76 2.29
C LEU A 216 5.01 22.80 2.51
N PHE A 217 3.75 22.37 2.56
CA PHE A 217 2.62 23.27 2.78
C PHE A 217 2.61 23.87 4.19
N VAL A 218 2.96 23.10 5.22
CA VAL A 218 3.10 23.63 6.59
C VAL A 218 4.16 24.72 6.63
N GLY A 219 5.29 24.55 5.93
CA GLY A 219 6.32 25.57 5.84
C GLY A 219 5.94 26.83 5.04
N LEU A 220 4.87 26.74 4.21
CA LEU A 220 4.36 27.90 3.43
C LEU A 220 3.23 28.65 4.14
N ILE A 221 2.53 28.00 5.07
CA ILE A 221 1.35 28.59 5.77
C ILE A 221 1.74 29.14 7.15
N GLY A 222 2.82 28.66 7.75
CA GLY A 222 3.37 29.14 9.03
C GLY A 222 4.39 30.19 8.83
#